data_b9ffb3193ebe32af718a2850c26d758d
#
_entry.id   b9ffb3193ebe32af718a2850c26d758d
#
_cell.length_a   1.000
_cell.length_b   1.000
_cell.length_c   1.000
_cell.angle_alpha   90.00
_cell.angle_beta   90.00
_cell.angle_gamma   90.00
#
_symmetry.space_group_name_H-M   'P 1'
#
loop_
_entity.id
_entity.type
_entity.pdbx_description
1 polymer ?
#
loop_
_entity_poly.entity_id
_entity_poly.type
_entity_poly.pdbx_seq_one_letter_code
_entity_poly.pdbx_strand_id
1 'polypeptide(L)'
;MAGETTLEILKNKGNTLYKKLDGLGNQTTKMLRKIFSDEVIVTGKGSLFMTHFPRNGMTEINNAADAAKCDSAKLFNYHFEMIAKNGIFFLPGKLGAFSDAHSTADVKEMKKATESYVTGLKR
;
A
#
# COMPACT_ATOMS: atom_id res chain seq x y z
N MET A 1 15.94 8.86 -24.95
CA MET A 1 14.57 9.14 -25.46
C MET A 1 13.56 9.05 -24.33
N ALA A 2 13.06 7.89 -23.94
CA ALA A 2 12.08 7.79 -22.83
C ALA A 2 12.64 8.28 -21.48
N GLY A 3 13.91 8.00 -21.18
CA GLY A 3 14.57 8.48 -19.96
C GLY A 3 14.76 9.98 -19.92
N GLU A 4 15.08 10.62 -21.02
CA GLU A 4 15.22 12.06 -21.15
C GLU A 4 13.88 12.76 -20.92
N THR A 5 12.82 12.29 -21.57
CA THR A 5 11.44 12.80 -21.36
C THR A 5 11.02 12.67 -19.91
N THR A 6 11.30 11.54 -19.25
CA THR A 6 11.01 11.35 -17.84
C THR A 6 11.75 12.35 -16.96
N LEU A 7 13.04 12.59 -17.20
CA LEU A 7 13.84 13.57 -16.46
C LEU A 7 13.34 15.01 -16.67
N GLU A 8 12.92 15.37 -17.86
CA GLU A 8 12.31 16.68 -18.14
C GLU A 8 11.00 16.86 -17.37
N ILE A 9 10.12 15.84 -17.35
CA ILE A 9 8.89 15.88 -16.57
C ILE A 9 9.17 16.04 -15.08
N LEU A 10 10.11 15.27 -14.54
CA LEU A 10 10.51 15.37 -13.14
C LEU A 10 11.09 16.75 -12.79
N LYS A 11 11.91 17.30 -13.67
CA LYS A 11 12.49 18.65 -13.50
C LYS A 11 11.39 19.71 -13.52
N ASN A 12 10.45 19.63 -14.45
CA ASN A 12 9.38 20.63 -14.61
C ASN A 12 8.34 20.58 -13.49
N LYS A 13 7.94 19.38 -13.05
CA LYS A 13 6.97 19.18 -11.96
C LYS A 13 7.61 19.41 -10.58
N GLY A 14 8.91 19.12 -10.44
CA GLY A 14 9.69 19.38 -9.24
C GLY A 14 9.03 18.87 -7.96
N ASN A 15 9.09 19.67 -6.92
CA ASN A 15 8.55 19.34 -5.60
C ASN A 15 7.03 19.11 -5.56
N THR A 16 6.28 19.65 -6.52
CA THR A 16 4.82 19.45 -6.57
C THR A 16 4.46 18.00 -6.78
N LEU A 17 5.18 17.31 -7.67
CA LEU A 17 5.00 15.87 -7.89
C LEU A 17 5.31 15.06 -6.63
N TYR A 18 6.46 15.31 -6.01
CA TYR A 18 6.86 14.56 -4.81
C TYR A 18 5.91 14.78 -3.63
N LYS A 19 5.43 16.01 -3.41
CA LYS A 19 4.41 16.31 -2.40
C LYS A 19 3.10 15.58 -2.66
N LYS A 20 2.66 15.49 -3.92
CA LYS A 20 1.49 14.71 -4.31
C LYS A 20 1.66 13.24 -3.98
N LEU A 21 2.80 12.65 -4.37
CA LEU A 21 3.10 11.24 -4.12
C LEU A 21 3.19 10.93 -2.62
N ASP A 22 3.87 11.77 -1.84
CA ASP A 22 3.93 11.67 -0.38
C ASP A 22 2.54 11.76 0.25
N GLY A 23 1.70 12.64 -0.25
CA GLY A 23 0.32 12.79 0.19
C GLY A 23 -0.52 11.52 -0.03
N LEU A 24 -0.43 10.91 -1.22
CA LEU A 24 -1.14 9.65 -1.54
C LEU A 24 -0.64 8.50 -0.65
N GLY A 25 0.67 8.35 -0.49
CA GLY A 25 1.25 7.32 0.37
C GLY A 25 0.86 7.48 1.83
N ASN A 26 0.92 8.70 2.37
CA ASN A 26 0.52 8.99 3.74
C ASN A 26 -0.97 8.74 3.99
N GLN A 27 -1.85 9.14 3.07
CA GLN A 27 -3.28 8.85 3.16
C GLN A 27 -3.54 7.35 3.19
N THR A 28 -2.87 6.60 2.30
CA THR A 28 -3.03 5.14 2.21
C THR A 28 -2.53 4.45 3.47
N THR A 29 -1.36 4.81 3.97
CA THR A 29 -0.79 4.23 5.20
C THR A 29 -1.70 4.47 6.41
N LYS A 30 -2.19 5.70 6.57
CA LYS A 30 -3.14 6.03 7.66
C LYS A 30 -4.46 5.28 7.52
N MET A 31 -4.98 5.19 6.30
CA MET A 31 -6.22 4.48 6.00
C MET A 31 -6.12 3.00 6.32
N LEU A 32 -5.06 2.33 5.86
CA LEU A 32 -4.83 0.91 6.12
C LEU A 32 -4.68 0.62 7.62
N ARG A 33 -3.88 1.41 8.34
CA ARG A 33 -3.74 1.29 9.79
C ARG A 33 -5.07 1.45 10.53
N LYS A 34 -5.91 2.38 10.10
CA LYS A 34 -7.22 2.60 10.70
C LYS A 34 -8.18 1.43 10.46
N ILE A 35 -8.21 0.87 9.25
CA ILE A 35 -9.14 -0.20 8.88
C ILE A 35 -8.75 -1.53 9.53
N PHE A 36 -7.49 -1.86 9.51
CA PHE A 36 -6.98 -3.13 10.06
C PHE A 36 -6.69 -3.08 11.57
N SER A 37 -6.61 -1.87 12.15
CA SER A 37 -6.17 -1.70 13.55
C SER A 37 -4.84 -2.41 13.80
N ASP A 38 -4.77 -3.28 14.81
CA ASP A 38 -3.56 -4.00 15.20
C ASP A 38 -3.30 -5.28 14.38
N GLU A 39 -4.19 -5.60 13.43
CA GLU A 39 -4.06 -6.82 12.62
C GLU A 39 -3.01 -6.70 11.50
N VAL A 40 -2.58 -5.48 11.18
CA VAL A 40 -1.64 -5.21 10.10
C VAL A 40 -0.61 -4.17 10.51
N ILE A 41 0.65 -4.45 10.23
CA ILE A 41 1.72 -3.46 10.29
C ILE A 41 1.92 -2.91 8.88
N VAL A 42 1.81 -1.60 8.73
CA VAL A 42 2.06 -0.91 7.45
C VAL A 42 3.40 -0.20 7.52
N THR A 43 4.32 -0.60 6.68
CA THR A 43 5.61 0.06 6.47
C THR A 43 5.60 0.83 5.17
N GLY A 44 6.48 1.80 5.02
CA GLY A 44 6.62 2.58 3.80
C GLY A 44 7.10 4.00 4.04
N LYS A 45 7.43 4.66 2.94
CA LYS A 45 7.84 6.07 2.92
C LYS A 45 7.48 6.68 1.57
N GLY A 46 7.03 7.93 1.59
CA GLY A 46 6.65 8.62 0.36
C GLY A 46 5.49 7.91 -0.33
N SER A 47 5.65 7.61 -1.61
CA SER A 47 4.67 6.91 -2.43
C SER A 47 4.65 5.40 -2.25
N LEU A 48 5.56 4.86 -1.44
CA LEU A 48 5.73 3.42 -1.26
C LEU A 48 5.09 2.95 0.05
N PHE A 49 4.42 1.80 0.02
CA PHE A 49 3.85 1.17 1.20
C PHE A 49 3.86 -0.34 1.08
N MET A 50 3.82 -1.02 2.21
CA MET A 50 3.74 -2.47 2.28
C MET A 50 2.95 -2.89 3.52
N THR A 51 2.09 -3.88 3.36
CA THR A 51 1.29 -4.46 4.43
C THR A 51 1.92 -5.75 4.94
N HIS A 52 1.92 -5.93 6.24
CA HIS A 52 2.39 -7.14 6.89
C HIS A 52 1.32 -7.62 7.87
N PHE A 53 1.01 -8.91 7.84
CA PHE A 53 0.11 -9.56 8.80
C PHE A 53 0.94 -10.21 9.89
N PRO A 54 1.13 -9.55 11.06
CA PRO A 54 2.01 -10.05 12.11
C PRO A 54 1.45 -11.33 12.75
N ARG A 55 2.35 -12.16 13.28
CA ARG A 55 2.02 -13.31 14.11
C ARG A 55 2.57 -13.13 15.53
N ASN A 56 1.92 -13.78 16.51
CA ASN A 56 2.48 -13.95 17.85
C ASN A 56 2.91 -12.66 18.56
N GLY A 57 2.08 -11.61 18.51
CA GLY A 57 2.33 -10.38 19.27
C GLY A 57 3.44 -9.49 18.70
N MET A 58 3.86 -9.73 17.47
CA MET A 58 4.80 -8.87 16.77
C MET A 58 4.15 -7.48 16.52
N THR A 59 4.82 -6.42 16.95
CA THR A 59 4.34 -5.03 16.86
C THR A 59 5.11 -4.18 15.85
N GLU A 60 6.30 -4.64 15.44
CA GLU A 60 7.19 -3.91 14.55
C GLU A 60 7.85 -4.81 13.50
N ILE A 61 8.15 -4.23 12.36
CA ILE A 61 8.96 -4.85 11.29
C ILE A 61 10.19 -3.97 11.08
N ASN A 62 11.33 -4.45 11.50
CA ASN A 62 12.59 -3.70 11.44
C ASN A 62 13.53 -4.20 10.33
N ASN A 63 13.30 -5.41 9.84
CA ASN A 63 14.16 -6.05 8.83
C ASN A 63 13.41 -7.15 8.07
N ALA A 64 14.05 -7.70 7.06
CA ALA A 64 13.47 -8.75 6.21
C ALA A 64 13.17 -10.05 7.00
N ALA A 65 13.94 -10.36 8.04
CA ALA A 65 13.71 -11.55 8.86
C ALA A 65 12.41 -11.41 9.68
N ASP A 66 12.08 -10.20 10.15
CA ASP A 66 10.80 -9.94 10.82
C ASP A 66 9.64 -10.07 9.83
N ALA A 67 9.78 -9.50 8.65
CA ALA A 67 8.77 -9.62 7.59
C ALA A 67 8.51 -11.09 7.21
N ALA A 68 9.55 -11.93 7.17
CA ALA A 68 9.44 -13.35 6.86
C ALA A 68 8.65 -14.17 7.92
N LYS A 69 8.55 -13.67 9.15
CA LYS A 69 7.77 -14.30 10.22
C LYS A 69 6.27 -14.00 10.15
N CYS A 70 5.88 -13.04 9.33
CA CYS A 70 4.47 -12.65 9.14
C CYS A 70 3.65 -13.75 8.44
N ASP A 71 2.33 -13.62 8.52
CA ASP A 71 1.39 -14.56 7.89
C ASP A 71 1.29 -14.31 6.38
N SER A 72 2.05 -15.05 5.60
CA SER A 72 2.06 -14.97 4.15
C SER A 72 0.73 -15.40 3.52
N ALA A 73 0.00 -16.32 4.15
CA ALA A 73 -1.29 -16.78 3.63
C ALA A 73 -2.35 -15.67 3.73
N LYS A 74 -2.41 -14.98 4.88
CA LYS A 74 -3.29 -13.80 5.05
C LYS A 74 -2.92 -12.69 4.08
N LEU A 75 -1.62 -12.41 3.93
CA LEU A 75 -1.12 -11.42 2.99
C LEU A 75 -1.55 -11.74 1.56
N PHE A 76 -1.36 -12.99 1.14
CA PHE A 76 -1.73 -13.45 -0.20
C PHE A 76 -3.23 -13.34 -0.44
N ASN A 77 -4.05 -13.75 0.53
CA ASN A 77 -5.50 -13.67 0.44
C ASN A 77 -5.99 -12.23 0.29
N TYR A 78 -5.45 -11.30 1.08
CA TYR A 78 -5.78 -9.87 0.95
C TYR A 78 -5.46 -9.33 -0.43
N HIS A 79 -4.24 -9.58 -0.93
CA HIS A 79 -3.85 -9.11 -2.26
C HIS A 79 -4.66 -9.77 -3.38
N PHE A 80 -4.98 -11.06 -3.25
CA PHE A 80 -5.84 -11.75 -4.20
C PHE A 80 -7.24 -11.11 -4.28
N GLU A 81 -7.85 -10.81 -3.14
CA GLU A 81 -9.14 -10.11 -3.09
C GLU A 81 -9.07 -8.72 -3.72
N MET A 82 -8.00 -7.98 -3.49
CA MET A 82 -7.79 -6.66 -4.11
C MET A 82 -7.73 -6.79 -5.63
N ILE A 83 -6.95 -7.74 -6.15
CA ILE A 83 -6.76 -7.92 -7.59
C ILE A 83 -8.02 -8.51 -8.23
N ALA A 84 -8.48 -9.67 -7.75
CA ALA A 84 -9.52 -10.45 -8.41
C ALA A 84 -10.91 -9.83 -8.33
N LYS A 85 -11.24 -9.19 -7.20
CA LYS A 85 -12.58 -8.63 -6.99
C LYS A 85 -12.66 -7.12 -7.19
N ASN A 86 -11.56 -6.41 -7.01
CA ASN A 86 -11.58 -4.95 -7.00
C ASN A 86 -10.71 -4.30 -8.08
N GLY A 87 -9.95 -5.08 -8.84
CA GLY A 87 -9.08 -4.57 -9.90
C GLY A 87 -7.92 -3.70 -9.40
N ILE A 88 -7.57 -3.80 -8.11
CA ILE A 88 -6.47 -3.05 -7.50
C ILE A 88 -5.23 -3.91 -7.54
N PHE A 89 -4.31 -3.56 -8.43
CA PHE A 89 -3.13 -4.36 -8.69
C PHE A 89 -1.94 -3.93 -7.82
N PHE A 90 -1.57 -4.77 -6.86
CA PHE A 90 -0.28 -4.74 -6.17
C PHE A 90 0.05 -6.15 -5.65
N LEU A 91 1.31 -6.53 -5.71
CA LEU A 91 1.73 -7.92 -5.47
C LEU A 91 2.02 -8.20 -3.99
N PRO A 92 1.65 -9.37 -3.47
CA PRO A 92 1.98 -9.78 -2.13
C PRO A 92 3.51 -9.88 -1.95
N GLY A 93 4.02 -9.34 -0.85
CA GLY A 93 5.45 -9.32 -0.56
C GLY A 93 6.25 -8.34 -1.44
N LYS A 94 5.60 -7.49 -2.22
CA LYS A 94 6.19 -6.39 -2.98
C LYS A 94 5.63 -5.06 -2.51
N LEU A 95 6.38 -4.00 -2.73
CA LEU A 95 5.93 -2.64 -2.42
C LEU A 95 4.75 -2.26 -3.31
N GLY A 96 3.69 -1.76 -2.70
CA GLY A 96 2.71 -0.94 -3.38
C GLY A 96 3.30 0.43 -3.65
N ALA A 97 3.01 1.02 -4.80
CA ALA A 97 3.55 2.29 -5.21
C ALA A 97 2.50 3.16 -5.91
N PHE A 98 2.52 4.46 -5.60
CA PHE A 98 1.75 5.44 -6.36
C PHE A 98 2.61 6.08 -7.43
N SER A 99 2.03 6.34 -8.59
CA SER A 99 2.59 7.13 -9.67
C SER A 99 1.82 8.45 -9.81
N ASP A 100 2.32 9.34 -10.67
CA ASP A 100 1.64 10.60 -10.95
C ASP A 100 0.24 10.44 -11.61
N ALA A 101 -0.02 9.28 -12.20
CA ALA A 101 -1.33 8.96 -12.76
C ALA A 101 -2.40 8.70 -11.69
N HIS A 102 -2.00 8.34 -10.47
CA HIS A 102 -2.94 8.09 -9.37
C HIS A 102 -3.45 9.39 -8.73
N SER A 103 -4.60 9.29 -8.12
CA SER A 103 -5.27 10.37 -7.42
C SER A 103 -5.85 9.93 -6.07
N THR A 104 -6.44 10.85 -5.34
CA THR A 104 -7.18 10.53 -4.11
C THR A 104 -8.40 9.65 -4.36
N ALA A 105 -8.92 9.61 -5.58
CA ALA A 105 -10.01 8.71 -5.96
C ALA A 105 -9.55 7.23 -5.87
N ASP A 106 -8.33 6.93 -6.33
CA ASP A 106 -7.76 5.59 -6.25
C ASP A 106 -7.57 5.15 -4.79
N VAL A 107 -7.12 6.05 -3.92
CA VAL A 107 -7.04 5.78 -2.48
C VAL A 107 -8.41 5.49 -1.87
N LYS A 108 -9.46 6.19 -2.31
CA LYS A 108 -10.84 5.93 -1.86
C LYS A 108 -11.36 4.57 -2.33
N GLU A 109 -11.07 4.18 -3.56
CA GLU A 109 -11.42 2.85 -4.07
C GLU A 109 -10.70 1.75 -3.30
N MET A 110 -9.41 1.91 -3.03
CA MET A 110 -8.66 0.99 -2.19
C MET A 110 -9.22 0.91 -0.76
N LYS A 111 -9.67 2.05 -0.21
CA LYS A 111 -10.34 2.08 1.10
C LYS A 111 -11.60 1.22 1.11
N LYS A 112 -12.51 1.42 0.16
CA LYS A 112 -13.76 0.64 0.06
C LYS A 112 -13.48 -0.85 -0.07
N ALA A 113 -12.53 -1.22 -0.93
CA ALA A 113 -12.13 -2.61 -1.14
C ALA A 113 -11.58 -3.24 0.15
N THR A 114 -10.73 -2.52 0.88
CA THR A 114 -10.15 -2.99 2.14
C THR A 114 -11.20 -3.11 3.25
N GLU A 115 -12.11 -2.14 3.37
CA GLU A 115 -13.25 -2.21 4.31
C GLU A 115 -14.16 -3.41 4.02
N SER A 116 -14.43 -3.67 2.76
CA SER A 116 -15.21 -4.84 2.34
C SER A 116 -14.51 -6.15 2.69
N TYR A 117 -13.22 -6.24 2.46
CA TYR A 117 -12.40 -7.40 2.83
C TYR A 117 -12.46 -7.67 4.34
N VAL A 118 -12.21 -6.67 5.17
CA VAL A 118 -12.23 -6.81 6.64
C VAL A 118 -13.63 -7.18 7.14
N THR A 119 -14.68 -6.60 6.56
CA THR A 119 -16.07 -6.95 6.91
C THR A 119 -16.39 -8.39 6.53
N GLY A 120 -15.88 -8.88 5.41
CA GLY A 120 -16.02 -10.28 4.97
C GLY A 120 -15.35 -11.29 5.89
N LEU A 121 -14.21 -10.92 6.50
CA LEU A 121 -13.51 -11.78 7.48
C LEU A 121 -14.26 -11.97 8.80
N LYS A 122 -15.11 -10.99 9.18
CA LYS A 122 -15.90 -11.03 10.42
C LYS A 122 -17.20 -11.82 10.31
N ARG A 123 -17.52 -12.29 9.14
CA ARG A 123 -18.69 -13.14 8.87
C ARG A 123 -18.31 -14.61 8.86
#